data_8436eb0d1caf1ae3ca3bf3b954cb9df6
#
_entry.id   8436eb0d1caf1ae3ca3bf3b954cb9df6
#
_cell.length_a   1.000
_cell.length_b   1.000
_cell.length_c   1.000
_cell.angle_alpha   90.00
_cell.angle_beta   90.00
_cell.angle_gamma   90.00
#
_symmetry.space_group_name_H-M   'P 1'
#
loop_
_entity.id
_entity.type
_entity.pdbx_description
1 polymer ?
#
loop_
_entity_poly.entity_id
_entity_poly.type
_entity_poly.pdbx_seq_one_letter_code
_entity_poly.pdbx_strand_id
1 'polypeptide(L)'
;MNKIITLFTIFITANLSAQNFQLHRDFERDHFTTTFEFFKPDKYGNTFTFIDFDYNAKSGISQGYYEIARVLKTEKMPIGLHVEYNGGLGTFEANGAQGGYTINDAWIFGLNYAKGNANWGFSTYAGYKAIKNSGKANYQVTGTWYLNLFKDKLTFNGFADLWSENGLSERTVFLAEPQLWYNLNKSFSLGGEVEISSNFAGFTGSYFRPTLAIKWNI
;
A
#
# COMPACT_ATOMS: atom_id res chain seq x y z
N MET A 1 -36.90 46.36 13.10
CA MET A 1 -36.00 45.52 13.90
C MET A 1 -35.76 44.23 13.15
N ASN A 2 -34.69 44.15 12.39
CA ASN A 2 -34.34 42.94 11.59
C ASN A 2 -33.52 42.06 12.47
N LYS A 3 -34.03 40.85 12.76
CA LYS A 3 -33.28 39.79 13.48
C LYS A 3 -32.39 39.09 12.44
N ILE A 4 -31.09 39.32 12.53
CA ILE A 4 -30.08 38.56 11.81
C ILE A 4 -29.94 37.20 12.50
N ILE A 5 -30.41 36.14 11.84
CA ILE A 5 -30.19 34.78 12.29
C ILE A 5 -28.81 34.38 11.75
N THR A 6 -27.81 34.40 12.61
CA THR A 6 -26.47 33.87 12.28
C THR A 6 -26.53 32.34 12.32
N LEU A 7 -26.56 31.73 11.15
CA LEU A 7 -26.48 30.29 11.00
C LEU A 7 -25.03 29.86 11.30
N PHE A 8 -24.80 29.30 12.48
CA PHE A 8 -23.53 28.69 12.86
C PHE A 8 -23.44 27.33 12.16
N THR A 9 -22.78 27.31 11.01
CA THR A 9 -22.44 26.05 10.34
C THR A 9 -21.31 25.39 11.13
N ILE A 10 -21.65 24.42 11.95
CA ILE A 10 -20.67 23.57 12.62
C ILE A 10 -20.06 22.68 11.52
N PHE A 11 -18.87 23.02 11.08
CA PHE A 11 -18.03 22.10 10.30
C PHE A 11 -17.60 20.97 11.24
N ILE A 12 -18.35 19.87 11.21
CA ILE A 12 -17.87 18.60 11.73
C ILE A 12 -16.78 18.15 10.76
N THR A 13 -15.53 18.41 11.07
CA THR A 13 -14.40 17.76 10.41
C THR A 13 -14.46 16.29 10.82
N ALA A 14 -15.16 15.47 10.04
CA ALA A 14 -15.03 14.05 10.15
C ALA A 14 -13.55 13.74 9.88
N ASN A 15 -12.84 13.23 10.89
CA ASN A 15 -11.53 12.66 10.71
C ASN A 15 -11.73 11.38 9.89
N LEU A 16 -11.64 11.50 8.56
CA LEU A 16 -11.66 10.36 7.65
C LEU A 16 -10.32 9.65 7.81
N SER A 17 -10.23 8.70 8.71
CA SER A 17 -9.16 7.73 8.74
C SER A 17 -9.71 6.41 8.22
N ALA A 18 -9.00 5.76 7.33
CA ALA A 18 -9.28 4.40 6.91
C ALA A 18 -8.23 3.49 7.57
N GLN A 19 -8.70 2.53 8.33
CA GLN A 19 -7.86 1.53 8.99
C GLN A 19 -8.49 0.17 8.72
N ASN A 20 -7.69 -0.78 8.34
CA ASN A 20 -8.19 -2.13 8.15
C ASN A 20 -7.13 -3.19 8.45
N PHE A 21 -7.61 -4.37 8.83
CA PHE A 21 -6.85 -5.60 8.87
C PHE A 21 -7.34 -6.53 7.78
N GLN A 22 -6.41 -7.19 7.11
CA GLN A 22 -6.68 -8.18 6.09
C GLN A 22 -5.99 -9.49 6.46
N LEU A 23 -6.61 -10.60 6.11
CA LEU A 23 -6.00 -11.94 6.16
C LEU A 23 -6.17 -12.56 4.79
N HIS A 24 -5.07 -12.77 4.10
CA HIS A 24 -4.98 -13.35 2.77
C HIS A 24 -4.50 -14.80 2.84
N ARG A 25 -5.07 -15.67 2.02
CA ARG A 25 -4.55 -16.99 1.69
C ARG A 25 -3.95 -16.95 0.30
N ASP A 26 -2.64 -17.05 0.20
CA ASP A 26 -1.94 -17.17 -1.06
C ASP A 26 -1.95 -18.63 -1.52
N PHE A 27 -2.43 -18.88 -2.73
CA PHE A 27 -2.57 -20.23 -3.26
C PHE A 27 -1.31 -20.72 -3.96
N GLU A 28 -0.49 -19.83 -4.48
CA GLU A 28 0.74 -20.18 -5.18
C GLU A 28 1.90 -20.44 -4.20
N ARG A 29 2.02 -19.61 -3.16
CA ARG A 29 3.09 -19.73 -2.15
C ARG A 29 2.68 -20.58 -0.95
N ASP A 30 1.43 -21.00 -0.87
CA ASP A 30 0.85 -21.86 0.19
C ASP A 30 1.03 -21.29 1.60
N HIS A 31 0.90 -19.96 1.77
CA HIS A 31 0.98 -19.30 3.06
C HIS A 31 -0.20 -18.34 3.31
N PHE A 32 -0.25 -17.82 4.53
CA PHE A 32 -1.11 -16.71 4.89
C PHE A 32 -0.29 -15.42 4.99
N THR A 33 -0.92 -14.29 4.65
CA THR A 33 -0.40 -12.95 4.90
C THR A 33 -1.43 -12.16 5.70
N THR A 34 -1.00 -11.47 6.73
CA THR A 34 -1.82 -10.44 7.39
C THR A 34 -1.31 -9.08 7.00
N THR A 35 -2.23 -8.20 6.59
CA THR A 35 -1.95 -6.81 6.27
C THR A 35 -2.68 -5.91 7.25
N PHE A 36 -1.97 -4.92 7.78
CA PHE A 36 -2.55 -3.77 8.45
C PHE A 36 -2.34 -2.53 7.60
N GLU A 37 -3.42 -1.84 7.25
CA GLU A 37 -3.35 -0.57 6.52
C GLU A 37 -3.93 0.56 7.36
N PHE A 38 -3.30 1.72 7.23
CA PHE A 38 -3.73 2.97 7.84
C PHE A 38 -3.56 4.13 6.85
N PHE A 39 -4.65 4.85 6.62
CA PHE A 39 -4.64 6.08 5.83
C PHE A 39 -5.31 7.20 6.62
N LYS A 40 -4.63 8.34 6.75
CA LYS A 40 -5.14 9.52 7.45
C LYS A 40 -4.83 10.79 6.67
N PRO A 41 -5.84 11.45 6.10
CA PRO A 41 -5.70 12.80 5.56
C PRO A 41 -5.68 13.84 6.68
N ASP A 42 -5.01 14.96 6.45
CA ASP A 42 -5.01 16.14 7.27
C ASP A 42 -4.91 17.43 6.43
N LYS A 43 -4.88 18.61 7.07
CA LYS A 43 -4.81 19.90 6.39
C LYS A 43 -3.51 20.12 5.59
N TYR A 44 -2.50 19.30 5.80
CA TYR A 44 -1.20 19.41 5.15
C TYR A 44 -0.91 18.22 4.21
N GLY A 45 -1.92 17.39 3.91
CA GLY A 45 -1.80 16.25 3.01
C GLY A 45 -2.35 14.96 3.60
N ASN A 46 -1.58 13.89 3.58
CA ASN A 46 -1.99 12.61 4.17
C ASN A 46 -0.79 11.78 4.62
N THR A 47 -1.05 10.85 5.51
CA THR A 47 -0.13 9.79 5.90
C THR A 47 -0.74 8.45 5.52
N PHE A 48 0.06 7.60 4.89
CA PHE A 48 -0.28 6.21 4.62
C PHE A 48 0.78 5.31 5.23
N THR A 49 0.38 4.17 5.75
CA THR A 49 1.29 3.11 6.16
C THR A 49 0.59 1.78 6.03
N PHE A 50 1.36 0.75 5.69
CA PHE A 50 0.94 -0.63 5.84
C PHE A 50 2.07 -1.50 6.37
N ILE A 51 1.68 -2.63 6.94
CA ILE A 51 2.58 -3.66 7.44
C ILE A 51 2.02 -5.00 7.01
N ASP A 52 2.86 -5.80 6.37
CA ASP A 52 2.57 -7.18 6.01
C ASP A 52 3.38 -8.14 6.86
N PHE A 53 2.74 -9.24 7.28
CA PHE A 53 3.39 -10.39 7.86
C PHE A 53 3.00 -11.64 7.07
N ASP A 54 4.01 -12.29 6.48
CA ASP A 54 3.85 -13.61 5.90
C ASP A 54 4.10 -14.70 6.94
N TYR A 55 3.28 -15.74 6.89
CA TYR A 55 3.35 -16.85 7.83
C TYR A 55 3.67 -18.15 7.10
N ASN A 56 4.58 -18.92 7.63
CA ASN A 56 4.76 -20.30 7.21
C ASN A 56 4.47 -21.28 8.34
N ALA A 57 4.15 -22.53 7.99
CA ALA A 57 3.71 -23.54 8.95
C ALA A 57 4.77 -23.92 9.99
N LYS A 58 6.06 -23.68 9.72
CA LYS A 58 7.16 -24.10 10.59
C LYS A 58 7.62 -23.04 11.57
N SER A 59 7.74 -21.78 11.10
CA SER A 59 8.36 -20.70 11.89
C SER A 59 7.39 -19.62 12.35
N GLY A 60 6.09 -19.71 12.01
CA GLY A 60 5.15 -18.64 12.25
C GLY A 60 5.42 -17.46 11.28
N ILE A 61 5.74 -16.27 11.78
CA ILE A 61 6.08 -15.11 10.93
C ILE A 61 7.41 -15.40 10.23
N SER A 62 7.36 -15.47 8.89
CA SER A 62 8.53 -15.71 8.04
C SER A 62 9.07 -14.45 7.39
N GLN A 63 8.22 -13.43 7.20
CA GLN A 63 8.61 -12.12 6.68
C GLN A 63 7.74 -11.04 7.31
N GLY A 64 8.32 -9.91 7.58
CA GLY A 64 7.64 -8.67 7.90
C GLY A 64 8.13 -7.59 6.96
N TYR A 65 7.20 -6.89 6.29
CA TYR A 65 7.48 -5.75 5.43
C TYR A 65 6.58 -4.58 5.83
N TYR A 66 7.10 -3.36 5.73
CA TYR A 66 6.33 -2.18 6.06
C TYR A 66 6.70 -0.99 5.16
N GLU A 67 5.72 -0.12 4.99
CA GLU A 67 5.89 1.18 4.37
C GLU A 67 5.24 2.27 5.22
N ILE A 68 5.85 3.44 5.20
CA ILE A 68 5.27 4.67 5.73
C ILE A 68 5.52 5.79 4.73
N ALA A 69 4.44 6.40 4.27
CA ALA A 69 4.47 7.49 3.31
C ALA A 69 3.79 8.75 3.86
N ARG A 70 4.38 9.89 3.55
CA ARG A 70 3.82 11.20 3.81
C ARG A 70 3.72 12.01 2.53
N VAL A 71 2.52 12.44 2.20
CA VAL A 71 2.31 13.46 1.17
C VAL A 71 2.11 14.81 1.85
N LEU A 72 2.96 15.77 1.51
CA LEU A 72 2.84 17.16 1.97
C LEU A 72 2.20 17.98 0.85
N LYS A 73 1.03 18.52 1.13
CA LYS A 73 0.21 19.27 0.15
C LYS A 73 -0.69 20.26 0.89
N THR A 74 -0.88 21.42 0.30
CA THR A 74 -1.91 22.36 0.74
C THR A 74 -3.06 22.38 -0.28
N GLU A 75 -4.22 22.88 0.12
CA GLU A 75 -5.41 23.00 -0.77
C GLU A 75 -5.12 23.78 -2.06
N LYS A 76 -4.16 24.71 -2.03
CA LYS A 76 -3.78 25.55 -3.17
C LYS A 76 -2.79 24.88 -4.13
N MET A 77 -2.20 23.75 -3.74
CA MET A 77 -1.18 23.06 -4.54
C MET A 77 -1.82 21.88 -5.28
N PRO A 78 -1.75 21.82 -6.62
CA PRO A 78 -2.24 20.67 -7.36
C PRO A 78 -1.35 19.43 -7.15
N ILE A 79 -0.06 19.64 -6.84
CA ILE A 79 0.96 18.60 -6.68
C ILE A 79 1.48 18.65 -5.25
N GLY A 80 1.63 17.49 -4.62
CA GLY A 80 2.24 17.31 -3.30
C GLY A 80 3.68 16.83 -3.37
N LEU A 81 4.41 17.02 -2.30
CA LEU A 81 5.71 16.38 -2.08
C LEU A 81 5.46 15.02 -1.43
N HIS A 82 6.07 13.97 -1.98
CA HIS A 82 6.00 12.61 -1.48
C HIS A 82 7.30 12.24 -0.80
N VAL A 83 7.20 11.72 0.42
CA VAL A 83 8.31 11.12 1.16
C VAL A 83 7.84 9.79 1.69
N GLU A 84 8.60 8.74 1.41
CA GLU A 84 8.28 7.37 1.83
C GLU A 84 9.52 6.68 2.36
N TYR A 85 9.33 5.82 3.34
CA TYR A 85 10.31 4.87 3.80
C TYR A 85 9.71 3.48 3.81
N ASN A 86 10.43 2.51 3.27
CA ASN A 86 10.02 1.12 3.26
C ASN A 86 11.20 0.19 3.58
N GLY A 87 10.87 -1.02 4.06
CA GLY A 87 11.85 -2.03 4.41
C GLY A 87 11.23 -3.23 5.08
N GLY A 88 12.05 -4.20 5.43
CA GLY A 88 11.56 -5.42 6.07
C GLY A 88 12.64 -6.38 6.51
N LEU A 89 12.18 -7.44 7.13
CA LEU A 89 12.98 -8.55 7.63
C LEU A 89 12.31 -9.86 7.24
N GLY A 90 13.10 -10.86 6.96
CA GLY A 90 12.60 -12.22 6.75
C GLY A 90 13.51 -13.26 7.39
N THR A 91 12.97 -14.46 7.52
CA THR A 91 13.67 -15.64 8.02
C THR A 91 13.64 -16.76 6.98
N PHE A 92 14.63 -17.60 7.01
CA PHE A 92 14.69 -18.81 6.19
C PHE A 92 15.28 -19.96 7.00
N GLU A 93 14.98 -21.16 6.59
CA GLU A 93 15.60 -22.37 7.10
C GLU A 93 16.44 -23.02 6.00
N ALA A 94 17.71 -23.27 6.27
CA ALA A 94 18.59 -23.98 5.37
C ALA A 94 19.44 -24.99 6.16
N ASN A 95 19.45 -26.24 5.71
CA ASN A 95 20.22 -27.34 6.33
C ASN A 95 19.98 -27.52 7.84
N GLY A 96 18.74 -27.31 8.30
CA GLY A 96 18.37 -27.41 9.71
C GLY A 96 18.79 -26.22 10.58
N ALA A 97 19.37 -25.18 10.01
CA ALA A 97 19.70 -23.93 10.69
C ALA A 97 18.75 -22.82 10.27
N GLN A 98 18.31 -22.02 11.23
CA GLN A 98 17.53 -20.80 10.94
C GLN A 98 18.48 -19.64 10.66
N GLY A 99 18.16 -18.87 9.63
CA GLY A 99 18.82 -17.64 9.26
C GLY A 99 17.83 -16.50 9.07
N GLY A 100 18.33 -15.28 8.97
CA GLY A 100 17.53 -14.09 8.68
C GLY A 100 18.14 -13.30 7.53
N TYR A 101 17.29 -12.50 6.88
CA TYR A 101 17.72 -11.53 5.86
C TYR A 101 16.99 -10.20 6.06
N THR A 102 17.56 -9.13 5.52
CA THR A 102 16.90 -7.83 5.46
C THR A 102 16.42 -7.56 4.04
N ILE A 103 15.21 -7.05 3.89
CA ILE A 103 14.79 -6.36 2.68
C ILE A 103 15.47 -5.00 2.73
N ASN A 104 16.23 -4.64 1.68
CA ASN A 104 16.98 -3.39 1.68
C ASN A 104 16.06 -2.20 1.88
N ASP A 105 16.34 -1.44 2.94
CA ASP A 105 15.61 -0.21 3.22
C ASP A 105 15.70 0.77 2.04
N ALA A 106 14.62 1.48 1.78
CA ALA A 106 14.60 2.52 0.78
C ALA A 106 13.89 3.78 1.27
N TRP A 107 14.40 4.92 0.87
CA TRP A 107 13.72 6.21 0.94
C TRP A 107 13.30 6.64 -0.45
N ILE A 108 12.07 7.16 -0.57
CA ILE A 108 11.55 7.69 -1.82
C ILE A 108 11.20 9.15 -1.62
N PHE A 109 11.70 10.00 -2.51
CA PHE A 109 11.44 11.43 -2.54
C PHE A 109 10.90 11.80 -3.91
N GLY A 110 9.67 12.29 -3.98
CA GLY A 110 9.02 12.50 -5.26
C GLY A 110 7.92 13.55 -5.25
N LEU A 111 7.21 13.59 -6.35
CA LEU A 111 6.03 14.42 -6.55
C LEU A 111 4.80 13.53 -6.62
N ASN A 112 3.73 13.93 -5.94
CA ASN A 112 2.46 13.22 -5.89
C ASN A 112 1.37 14.06 -6.53
N TYR A 113 0.50 13.40 -7.30
CA TYR A 113 -0.76 13.95 -7.78
C TYR A 113 -1.89 12.99 -7.41
N ALA A 114 -2.99 13.52 -6.89
CA ALA A 114 -4.15 12.72 -6.55
C ALA A 114 -5.44 13.46 -6.92
N LYS A 115 -6.43 12.70 -7.39
CA LYS A 115 -7.77 13.18 -7.70
C LYS A 115 -8.79 12.08 -7.37
N GLY A 116 -9.93 12.49 -6.83
CA GLY A 116 -11.00 11.54 -6.52
C GLY A 116 -12.19 12.20 -5.84
N ASN A 117 -13.16 11.38 -5.52
CA ASN A 117 -14.35 11.68 -4.74
C ASN A 117 -14.76 10.45 -3.93
N ALA A 118 -15.94 10.42 -3.33
CA ALA A 118 -16.38 9.27 -2.52
C ALA A 118 -16.49 7.94 -3.32
N ASN A 119 -16.72 8.00 -4.64
CA ASN A 119 -16.98 6.80 -5.44
C ASN A 119 -15.73 6.28 -6.15
N TRP A 120 -14.80 7.16 -6.48
CA TRP A 120 -13.56 6.79 -7.18
C TRP A 120 -12.42 7.74 -6.85
N GLY A 121 -11.24 7.24 -6.93
CA GLY A 121 -10.04 8.06 -6.84
C GLY A 121 -8.82 7.35 -7.38
N PHE A 122 -7.81 8.15 -7.68
CA PHE A 122 -6.48 7.67 -8.00
C PHE A 122 -5.42 8.62 -7.42
N SER A 123 -4.27 8.06 -7.15
CA SER A 123 -3.07 8.81 -6.80
C SER A 123 -1.91 8.26 -7.61
N THR A 124 -0.97 9.11 -7.93
CA THR A 124 0.31 8.66 -8.51
C THR A 124 1.44 9.48 -7.93
N TYR A 125 2.59 8.86 -7.77
CA TYR A 125 3.83 9.57 -7.52
C TYR A 125 4.96 9.03 -8.39
N ALA A 126 5.94 9.89 -8.61
CA ALA A 126 7.19 9.53 -9.25
C ALA A 126 8.34 10.21 -8.49
N GLY A 127 9.40 9.47 -8.20
CA GLY A 127 10.48 9.98 -7.40
C GLY A 127 11.79 9.22 -7.49
N TYR A 128 12.79 9.83 -6.86
CA TYR A 128 14.07 9.20 -6.60
C TYR A 128 13.92 8.18 -5.47
N LYS A 129 14.43 6.97 -5.70
CA LYS A 129 14.45 5.87 -4.72
C LYS A 129 15.88 5.62 -4.26
N ALA A 130 16.18 6.00 -3.03
CA ALA A 130 17.46 5.74 -2.39
C ALA A 130 17.43 4.37 -1.71
N ILE A 131 17.92 3.33 -2.39
CA ILE A 131 17.94 1.97 -1.85
C ILE A 131 19.28 1.75 -1.12
N LYS A 132 19.22 1.25 0.11
CA LYS A 132 20.41 0.86 0.88
C LYS A 132 21.25 -0.15 0.10
N ASN A 133 22.54 0.02 0.14
CA ASN A 133 23.55 -0.79 -0.55
C ASN A 133 23.54 -0.69 -2.10
N SER A 134 22.67 0.10 -2.71
CA SER A 134 22.65 0.25 -4.18
C SER A 134 23.90 0.96 -4.72
N GLY A 135 24.35 2.02 -4.07
CA GLY A 135 25.45 2.88 -4.57
C GLY A 135 25.13 3.61 -5.89
N LYS A 136 23.94 3.41 -6.47
CA LYS A 136 23.48 4.03 -7.71
C LYS A 136 22.12 4.72 -7.53
N ALA A 137 21.80 5.62 -8.46
CA ALA A 137 20.50 6.27 -8.50
C ALA A 137 19.42 5.28 -8.97
N ASN A 138 18.28 5.27 -8.25
CA ASN A 138 17.09 4.51 -8.60
C ASN A 138 15.88 5.42 -8.64
N TYR A 139 14.84 4.96 -9.28
CA TYR A 139 13.55 5.64 -9.37
C TYR A 139 12.40 4.69 -9.01
N GLN A 140 11.27 5.27 -8.64
CA GLN A 140 10.00 4.57 -8.52
C GLN A 140 8.88 5.43 -9.07
N VAL A 141 7.93 4.77 -9.75
CA VAL A 141 6.64 5.32 -10.15
C VAL A 141 5.56 4.41 -9.59
N THR A 142 4.62 5.00 -8.86
CA THR A 142 3.49 4.29 -8.24
C THR A 142 2.19 4.90 -8.71
N GLY A 143 1.22 4.05 -8.98
CA GLY A 143 -0.18 4.39 -9.18
C GLY A 143 -1.06 3.65 -8.19
N THR A 144 -1.98 4.34 -7.54
CA THR A 144 -3.01 3.72 -6.67
C THR A 144 -4.38 4.10 -7.14
N TRP A 145 -5.38 3.27 -6.90
CA TRP A 145 -6.77 3.55 -7.28
C TRP A 145 -7.76 2.94 -6.31
N TYR A 146 -8.96 3.51 -6.29
CA TYR A 146 -10.17 2.89 -5.73
C TYR A 146 -11.40 3.24 -6.56
N LEU A 147 -12.34 2.32 -6.59
CA LEU A 147 -13.63 2.44 -7.26
C LEU A 147 -14.69 1.72 -6.43
N ASN A 148 -15.65 2.48 -5.90
CA ASN A 148 -16.78 1.95 -5.14
C ASN A 148 -17.98 1.81 -6.08
N LEU A 149 -18.50 0.60 -6.20
CA LEU A 149 -19.55 0.22 -7.14
C LEU A 149 -20.78 -0.26 -6.39
N PHE A 150 -21.95 -0.19 -7.05
CA PHE A 150 -23.22 -0.74 -6.57
C PHE A 150 -23.60 -0.24 -5.15
N LYS A 151 -23.46 1.07 -4.91
CA LYS A 151 -23.71 1.70 -3.59
C LYS A 151 -22.82 1.08 -2.52
N ASP A 152 -21.53 1.05 -2.77
CA ASP A 152 -20.46 0.51 -1.90
C ASP A 152 -20.56 -1.01 -1.61
N LYS A 153 -21.36 -1.75 -2.39
CA LYS A 153 -21.39 -3.21 -2.26
C LYS A 153 -20.13 -3.89 -2.80
N LEU A 154 -19.47 -3.25 -3.75
CA LEU A 154 -18.26 -3.76 -4.34
C LEU A 154 -17.19 -2.65 -4.36
N THR A 155 -16.00 -2.94 -3.89
CA THR A 155 -14.84 -2.05 -3.97
C THR A 155 -13.75 -2.71 -4.80
N PHE A 156 -13.31 -2.02 -5.85
CA PHE A 156 -12.11 -2.37 -6.61
C PHE A 156 -11.03 -1.35 -6.30
N ASN A 157 -9.93 -1.78 -5.73
CA ASN A 157 -8.81 -0.92 -5.37
C ASN A 157 -7.49 -1.64 -5.62
N GLY A 158 -6.39 -0.95 -5.43
CA GLY A 158 -5.06 -1.53 -5.54
C GLY A 158 -4.00 -0.51 -5.89
N PHE A 159 -2.83 -1.03 -6.21
CA PHE A 159 -1.69 -0.25 -6.64
C PHE A 159 -0.93 -0.92 -7.78
N ALA A 160 -0.04 -0.15 -8.40
CA ALA A 160 0.95 -0.64 -9.35
C ALA A 160 2.24 0.18 -9.20
N ASP A 161 3.35 -0.52 -9.06
CA ASP A 161 4.68 0.01 -8.86
C ASP A 161 5.62 -0.39 -9.99
N LEU A 162 6.45 0.54 -10.38
CA LEU A 162 7.57 0.29 -11.29
C LEU A 162 8.81 0.97 -10.72
N TRP A 163 9.86 0.20 -10.43
CA TRP A 163 11.11 0.77 -9.92
C TRP A 163 12.35 0.11 -10.52
N SER A 164 13.48 0.81 -10.43
CA SER A 164 14.78 0.27 -10.80
C SER A 164 15.53 -0.24 -9.57
N GLU A 165 16.39 -1.23 -9.78
CA GLU A 165 17.34 -1.76 -8.78
C GLU A 165 18.78 -1.68 -9.30
N ASN A 166 19.16 -0.52 -9.84
CA ASN A 166 20.54 -0.27 -10.28
C ASN A 166 21.50 -0.39 -9.09
N GLY A 167 22.67 -1.00 -9.30
CA GLY A 167 23.65 -1.25 -8.23
C GLY A 167 23.33 -2.45 -7.33
N LEU A 168 22.22 -3.15 -7.59
CA LEU A 168 21.79 -4.37 -6.90
C LEU A 168 21.55 -5.48 -7.91
N SER A 169 20.33 -5.65 -8.37
CA SER A 169 19.97 -6.68 -9.35
C SER A 169 20.11 -6.24 -10.82
N GLU A 170 20.35 -4.95 -11.06
CA GLU A 170 20.38 -4.29 -12.38
C GLU A 170 19.07 -4.53 -13.17
N ARG A 171 17.94 -4.56 -12.49
CA ARG A 171 16.62 -4.86 -13.06
C ARG A 171 15.67 -3.69 -12.90
N THR A 172 14.67 -3.69 -13.75
CA THR A 172 13.41 -2.99 -13.50
C THR A 172 12.41 -3.99 -12.94
N VAL A 173 11.81 -3.64 -11.83
CA VAL A 173 10.82 -4.46 -11.12
C VAL A 173 9.45 -3.85 -11.32
N PHE A 174 8.47 -4.69 -11.58
CA PHE A 174 7.06 -4.33 -11.63
C PHE A 174 6.30 -5.15 -10.59
N LEU A 175 5.41 -4.49 -9.87
CA LEU A 175 4.47 -5.10 -8.93
C LEU A 175 3.12 -4.39 -9.05
N ALA A 176 2.04 -5.14 -9.18
CA ALA A 176 0.69 -4.62 -9.09
C ALA A 176 -0.18 -5.59 -8.31
N GLU A 177 -1.03 -5.05 -7.44
CA GLU A 177 -1.95 -5.82 -6.61
C GLU A 177 -3.37 -5.24 -6.71
N PRO A 178 -4.09 -5.50 -7.83
CA PRO A 178 -5.51 -5.23 -7.90
C PRO A 178 -6.28 -6.10 -6.91
N GLN A 179 -7.14 -5.46 -6.13
CA GLN A 179 -7.98 -6.08 -5.11
C GLN A 179 -9.46 -5.91 -5.47
N LEU A 180 -10.27 -6.94 -5.21
CA LEU A 180 -11.71 -6.88 -5.36
C LEU A 180 -12.38 -7.33 -4.06
N TRP A 181 -13.24 -6.47 -3.49
CA TRP A 181 -13.89 -6.68 -2.21
C TRP A 181 -15.41 -6.62 -2.32
N TYR A 182 -16.09 -7.66 -1.88
CA TYR A 182 -17.52 -7.64 -1.64
C TYR A 182 -17.78 -7.23 -0.18
N ASN A 183 -18.38 -6.06 0.01
CA ASN A 183 -18.63 -5.47 1.32
C ASN A 183 -19.91 -6.08 1.94
N LEU A 184 -19.74 -6.98 2.89
CA LEU A 184 -20.83 -7.61 3.64
C LEU A 184 -21.58 -6.56 4.47
N ASN A 185 -20.83 -5.72 5.14
CA ASN A 185 -21.29 -4.59 5.92
C ASN A 185 -20.15 -3.53 6.01
N LYS A 186 -20.31 -2.51 6.87
CA LYS A 186 -19.29 -1.45 7.02
C LYS A 186 -17.96 -1.95 7.58
N SER A 187 -17.99 -3.03 8.37
CA SER A 187 -16.82 -3.54 9.06
C SER A 187 -16.17 -4.74 8.35
N PHE A 188 -16.91 -5.52 7.57
CA PHE A 188 -16.38 -6.76 7.00
C PHE A 188 -16.59 -6.84 5.50
N SER A 189 -15.53 -7.27 4.81
CA SER A 189 -15.53 -7.56 3.38
C SER A 189 -14.90 -8.92 3.11
N LEU A 190 -15.35 -9.58 2.05
CA LEU A 190 -14.75 -10.78 1.48
C LEU A 190 -14.21 -10.44 0.10
N GLY A 191 -13.05 -10.98 -0.22
CA GLY A 191 -12.43 -10.67 -1.51
C GLY A 191 -11.04 -11.27 -1.62
N GLY A 192 -10.13 -10.52 -2.18
CA GLY A 192 -8.73 -10.89 -2.34
C GLY A 192 -8.04 -9.96 -3.31
N GLU A 193 -6.81 -10.30 -3.59
CA GLU A 193 -5.96 -9.60 -4.53
C GLU A 193 -5.31 -10.58 -5.51
N VAL A 194 -4.71 -10.02 -6.53
CA VAL A 194 -3.85 -10.75 -7.43
C VAL A 194 -2.51 -10.03 -7.51
N GLU A 195 -1.44 -10.63 -6.99
CA GLU A 195 -0.09 -10.15 -7.28
C GLU A 195 0.23 -10.41 -8.76
N ILE A 196 0.48 -9.34 -9.50
CA ILE A 196 0.99 -9.37 -10.87
C ILE A 196 2.37 -8.76 -10.81
N SER A 197 3.40 -9.57 -10.91
CA SER A 197 4.76 -9.10 -10.70
C SER A 197 5.72 -9.52 -11.82
N SER A 198 6.79 -8.75 -11.97
CA SER A 198 7.92 -9.09 -12.84
C SER A 198 9.23 -8.73 -12.18
N ASN A 199 10.16 -9.67 -12.11
CA ASN A 199 11.47 -9.55 -11.46
C ASN A 199 11.38 -9.17 -9.97
N PHE A 200 10.30 -9.50 -9.29
CA PHE A 200 10.00 -9.13 -7.91
C PHE A 200 10.46 -10.20 -6.91
N ALA A 201 10.83 -9.77 -5.69
CA ALA A 201 11.19 -10.63 -4.56
C ALA A 201 12.25 -11.71 -4.88
N GLY A 202 13.25 -11.38 -5.71
CA GLY A 202 14.31 -12.30 -6.12
C GLY A 202 13.93 -13.26 -7.26
N PHE A 203 12.67 -13.30 -7.67
CA PHE A 203 12.22 -14.10 -8.81
C PHE A 203 12.50 -13.38 -10.13
N THR A 204 12.82 -14.14 -11.17
CA THR A 204 13.01 -13.63 -12.52
C THR A 204 11.81 -14.00 -13.39
N GLY A 205 11.33 -13.05 -14.19
CA GLY A 205 10.16 -13.25 -15.05
C GLY A 205 8.88 -12.75 -14.41
N SER A 206 7.74 -13.12 -15.00
CA SER A 206 6.42 -12.62 -14.60
C SER A 206 5.65 -13.70 -13.83
N TYR A 207 4.94 -13.26 -12.81
CA TYR A 207 4.13 -14.12 -11.92
C TYR A 207 2.72 -13.54 -11.78
N PHE A 208 1.79 -14.44 -11.51
CA PHE A 208 0.39 -14.14 -11.26
C PHE A 208 -0.06 -14.98 -10.06
N ARG A 209 -0.25 -14.35 -8.91
CA ARG A 209 -0.50 -15.01 -7.62
C ARG A 209 -1.80 -14.53 -7.00
N PRO A 210 -2.91 -15.27 -7.17
CA PRO A 210 -4.18 -14.90 -6.59
C PRO A 210 -4.27 -15.28 -5.11
N THR A 211 -4.98 -14.45 -4.35
CA THR A 211 -5.33 -14.70 -2.95
C THR A 211 -6.84 -14.71 -2.76
N LEU A 212 -7.29 -15.33 -1.68
CA LEU A 212 -8.62 -15.13 -1.10
C LEU A 212 -8.45 -14.52 0.28
N ALA A 213 -9.28 -13.53 0.62
CA ALA A 213 -9.07 -12.76 1.83
C ALA A 213 -10.37 -12.33 2.53
N ILE A 214 -10.23 -12.06 3.82
CA ILE A 214 -11.19 -11.31 4.63
C ILE A 214 -10.56 -9.98 5.01
N LYS A 215 -11.35 -8.90 5.00
CA LYS A 215 -10.95 -7.57 5.46
C LYS A 215 -11.89 -7.10 6.57
N TRP A 216 -11.30 -6.61 7.65
CA TRP A 216 -11.99 -5.95 8.75
C TRP A 216 -11.62 -4.46 8.77
N ASN A 217 -12.61 -3.60 8.50
CA ASN A 217 -12.51 -2.15 8.59
C ASN A 217 -12.84 -1.69 10.02
N ILE A 218 -12.00 -0.82 10.58
CA ILE A 218 -12.08 -0.32 11.96
C ILE A 218 -12.59 1.12 11.98
#